data_a66a6dac047a00c3bc523db5cb34f2a7
#
_entry.id   a66a6dac047a00c3bc523db5cb34f2a7
#
_cell.length_a   1.000
_cell.length_b   1.000
_cell.length_c   1.000
_cell.angle_alpha   90.00
_cell.angle_beta   90.00
_cell.angle_gamma   90.00
#
_symmetry.space_group_name_H-M   'P 1'
#
loop_
_entity.id
_entity.type
_entity.pdbx_description
1 polymer ?
#
loop_
_entity_poly.entity_id
_entity_poly.type
_entity_poly.pdbx_seq_one_letter_code
_entity_poly.pdbx_strand_id
1 'polypeptide(L)'
;MSNPFILIARIRVKEGKVEEYLKIAKEADDAVNASEPDMLIHTFDQDPTDPLEFTWSEVYRTSEAMVHHINNPPVVSYLSLIHI
;
A
#
# COMPACT_ATOMS: atom_id res chain seq x y z
N MET A 1 13.29 6.90 -20.75
CA MET A 1 13.88 6.90 -19.41
C MET A 1 12.82 7.27 -18.39
N SER A 2 12.67 6.43 -17.39
CA SER A 2 11.65 6.68 -16.37
C SER A 2 12.23 7.49 -15.22
N ASN A 3 11.43 8.40 -14.69
CA ASN A 3 11.78 9.17 -13.51
C ASN A 3 11.07 8.59 -12.30
N PRO A 4 11.67 8.68 -11.10
CA PRO A 4 10.97 8.33 -9.87
C PRO A 4 9.70 9.18 -9.71
N PHE A 5 8.65 8.60 -9.14
CA PHE A 5 7.42 9.32 -8.88
C PHE A 5 6.77 8.86 -7.59
N ILE A 6 5.87 9.68 -7.07
CA ILE A 6 5.14 9.43 -5.83
C ILE A 6 3.69 9.13 -6.15
N LEU A 7 3.17 8.07 -5.56
CA LEU A 7 1.76 7.75 -5.56
C LEU A 7 1.22 7.91 -4.14
N ILE A 8 0.13 8.64 -3.99
CA ILE A 8 -0.54 8.79 -2.70
C ILE A 8 -1.98 8.32 -2.88
N ALA A 9 -2.39 7.36 -2.09
CA ALA A 9 -3.74 6.82 -2.10
C ALA A 9 -4.37 6.96 -0.73
N ARG A 10 -5.64 7.34 -0.68
CA ARG A 10 -6.40 7.43 0.56
C ARG A 10 -7.44 6.34 0.59
N ILE A 11 -7.59 5.70 1.74
CA ILE A 11 -8.63 4.70 1.95
C ILE A 11 -9.36 4.96 3.25
N ARG A 12 -10.61 4.52 3.29
CA ARG A 12 -11.40 4.51 4.51
C ARG A 12 -11.74 3.08 4.86
N VAL A 13 -11.33 2.66 6.04
CA VAL A 13 -11.60 1.31 6.54
C VAL A 13 -12.99 1.29 7.18
N LYS A 14 -13.72 0.18 7.02
CA LYS A 14 -15.02 0.03 7.65
C LYS A 14 -14.88 0.03 9.18
N GLU A 15 -15.85 0.63 9.84
CA GLU A 15 -15.92 0.63 11.30
C GLU A 15 -15.85 -0.78 11.85
N GLY A 16 -15.02 -0.99 12.87
CA GLY A 16 -14.82 -2.31 13.48
C GLY A 16 -13.81 -3.20 12.75
N LYS A 17 -13.21 -2.73 11.66
CA LYS A 17 -12.28 -3.53 10.84
C LYS A 17 -10.84 -3.02 10.86
N VAL A 18 -10.54 -2.03 11.71
CA VAL A 18 -9.21 -1.40 11.73
C VAL A 18 -8.10 -2.39 12.09
N GLU A 19 -8.31 -3.22 13.11
CA GLU A 19 -7.28 -4.19 13.52
C GLU A 19 -6.99 -5.21 12.42
N GLU A 20 -8.05 -5.70 11.77
CA GLU A 20 -7.92 -6.63 10.65
C GLU A 20 -7.19 -5.97 9.48
N TYR A 21 -7.54 -4.71 9.18
CA TYR A 21 -6.86 -3.94 8.14
C TYR A 21 -5.36 -3.77 8.45
N LEU A 22 -5.01 -3.39 9.68
CA LEU A 22 -3.61 -3.19 10.07
C LEU A 22 -2.78 -4.46 9.91
N LYS A 23 -3.36 -5.60 10.23
CA LYS A 23 -2.69 -6.90 10.05
C LYS A 23 -2.42 -7.18 8.58
N ILE A 24 -3.44 -7.00 7.74
CA ILE A 24 -3.34 -7.23 6.30
C ILE A 24 -2.33 -6.26 5.67
N ALA A 25 -2.38 -5.00 6.07
CA ALA A 25 -1.46 -3.98 5.57
C ALA A 25 -0.01 -4.30 5.92
N LYS A 26 0.25 -4.76 7.16
CA LYS A 26 1.60 -5.14 7.56
C LYS A 26 2.11 -6.34 6.78
N GLU A 27 1.28 -7.34 6.56
CA GLU A 27 1.66 -8.52 5.78
C GLU A 27 2.00 -8.13 4.33
N ALA A 28 1.20 -7.26 3.73
CA ALA A 28 1.44 -6.77 2.38
C ALA A 28 2.72 -5.95 2.31
N ASP A 29 2.94 -5.07 3.28
CA ASP A 29 4.13 -4.22 3.34
C ASP A 29 5.41 -5.05 3.47
N ASP A 30 5.40 -6.04 4.37
CA ASP A 30 6.54 -6.95 4.53
C ASP A 30 6.83 -7.71 3.23
N ALA A 31 5.80 -8.18 2.55
CA ALA A 31 5.96 -8.91 1.29
C ALA A 31 6.49 -8.01 0.16
N VAL A 32 6.02 -6.76 0.09
CA VAL A 32 6.50 -5.78 -0.88
C VAL A 32 7.96 -5.46 -0.64
N ASN A 33 8.36 -5.22 0.61
CA ASN A 33 9.75 -4.94 0.96
C ASN A 33 10.68 -6.10 0.58
N ALA A 34 10.18 -7.33 0.65
CA ALA A 34 10.96 -8.52 0.31
C ALA A 34 11.07 -8.77 -1.20
N SER A 35 10.09 -8.31 -1.99
CA SER A 35 9.96 -8.72 -3.40
C SER A 35 10.00 -7.59 -4.43
N GLU A 36 10.01 -6.33 -3.98
CA GLU A 36 9.96 -5.18 -4.89
C GLU A 36 11.09 -4.19 -4.62
N PRO A 37 12.31 -4.47 -5.11
CA PRO A 37 13.46 -3.60 -4.83
C PRO A 37 13.36 -2.21 -5.44
N ASP A 38 12.51 -1.99 -6.44
CA ASP A 38 12.32 -0.70 -7.08
C ASP A 38 11.21 0.13 -6.44
N MET A 39 10.58 -0.39 -5.41
CA MET A 39 9.71 0.36 -4.52
C MET A 39 10.59 1.02 -3.47
N LEU A 40 10.84 2.32 -3.61
CA LEU A 40 11.79 3.03 -2.77
C LEU A 40 11.24 3.35 -1.39
N ILE A 41 9.95 3.71 -1.33
CA ILE A 41 9.25 4.01 -0.08
C ILE A 41 7.84 3.42 -0.17
N HIS A 42 7.39 2.82 0.92
CA HIS A 42 6.05 2.24 1.01
C HIS A 42 5.57 2.38 2.46
N THR A 43 4.67 3.31 2.70
CA THR A 43 4.17 3.58 4.05
C THR A 43 2.65 3.57 4.11
N PHE A 44 2.13 3.22 5.28
CA PHE A 44 0.71 3.30 5.61
C PHE A 44 0.58 4.20 6.84
N ASP A 45 -0.12 5.30 6.70
CA ASP A 45 -0.26 6.29 7.77
C ASP A 45 -1.72 6.45 8.15
N GLN A 46 -2.01 6.35 9.45
CA GLN A 46 -3.34 6.59 9.98
C GLN A 46 -3.54 8.09 10.17
N ASP A 47 -4.73 8.59 9.81
CA ASP A 47 -5.08 9.98 10.05
C ASP A 47 -5.14 10.25 11.56
N PRO A 48 -4.49 11.31 12.06
CA PRO A 48 -4.48 11.60 13.50
C PRO A 48 -5.84 12.00 14.08
N THR A 49 -6.78 12.41 13.23
CA THR A 49 -8.11 12.85 13.68
C THR A 49 -9.23 11.88 13.34
N ASP A 50 -9.00 10.93 12.42
CA ASP A 50 -10.00 9.94 12.03
C ASP A 50 -9.35 8.55 11.97
N PRO A 51 -9.65 7.68 12.96
CA PRO A 51 -9.01 6.37 13.03
C PRO A 51 -9.38 5.41 11.88
N LEU A 52 -10.38 5.73 11.08
CA LEU A 52 -10.78 4.92 9.92
C LEU A 52 -10.08 5.34 8.64
N GLU A 53 -9.43 6.50 8.63
CA GLU A 53 -8.77 7.03 7.43
C GLU A 53 -7.28 6.67 7.43
N PHE A 54 -6.81 6.16 6.30
CA PHE A 54 -5.41 5.81 6.09
C PHE A 54 -4.92 6.39 4.78
N THR A 55 -3.64 6.73 4.74
CA THR A 55 -2.98 7.23 3.53
C THR A 55 -1.80 6.32 3.21
N TRP A 56 -1.71 5.87 1.96
CA TRP A 56 -0.55 5.15 1.47
C TRP A 56 0.33 6.12 0.72
N SER A 57 1.61 6.12 1.04
CA SER A 57 2.60 6.89 0.30
C SER A 57 3.61 5.92 -0.29
N GLU A 58 3.74 5.94 -1.60
CA GLU A 58 4.59 5.03 -2.33
C GLU A 58 5.48 5.81 -3.27
N VAL A 59 6.78 5.50 -3.27
CA VAL A 59 7.73 6.09 -4.20
C VAL A 59 8.29 4.95 -5.04
N TYR A 60 8.08 5.04 -6.34
CA TYR A 60 8.56 4.06 -7.32
C TYR A 60 9.75 4.61 -8.07
N ARG A 61 10.75 3.77 -8.31
CA ARG A 61 11.91 4.14 -9.11
C ARG A 61 11.51 4.42 -10.56
N THR A 62 10.59 3.62 -11.10
CA THR A 62 10.16 3.71 -12.50
C THR A 62 8.66 3.40 -12.60
N SER A 63 8.06 3.72 -13.75
CA SER A 63 6.67 3.34 -14.02
C SER A 63 6.50 1.82 -14.10
N GLU A 64 7.50 1.10 -14.57
CA GLU A 64 7.48 -0.37 -14.61
C GLU A 64 7.43 -0.96 -13.20
N ALA A 65 8.05 -0.32 -12.22
CA ALA A 65 7.97 -0.74 -10.82
C ALA A 65 6.54 -0.68 -10.30
N MET A 66 5.76 0.33 -10.69
CA MET A 66 4.35 0.42 -10.33
C MET A 66 3.55 -0.72 -10.96
N VAL A 67 3.78 -1.02 -12.24
CA VAL A 67 3.11 -2.13 -12.91
C VAL A 67 3.43 -3.46 -12.21
N HIS A 68 4.69 -3.67 -11.83
CA HIS A 68 5.09 -4.84 -11.06
C HIS A 68 4.33 -4.90 -9.73
N HIS A 69 4.24 -3.78 -9.03
CA HIS A 69 3.56 -3.70 -7.74
C HIS A 69 2.09 -4.13 -7.83
N ILE A 70 1.33 -3.55 -8.75
CA ILE A 70 -0.10 -3.84 -8.85
C ILE A 70 -0.40 -5.26 -9.34
N ASN A 71 0.58 -5.95 -9.89
CA ASN A 71 0.46 -7.35 -10.32
C ASN A 71 1.13 -8.34 -9.37
N ASN A 72 1.81 -7.85 -8.33
CA ASN A 72 2.48 -8.72 -7.36
C ASN A 72 1.43 -9.47 -6.52
N PRO A 73 1.49 -10.81 -6.43
CA PRO A 73 0.47 -11.59 -5.72
C PRO A 73 0.12 -11.12 -4.31
N PRO A 74 1.06 -10.75 -3.43
CA PRO A 74 0.71 -10.23 -2.12
C PRO A 74 -0.13 -8.94 -2.19
N VAL A 75 0.16 -8.07 -3.17
CA VAL A 75 -0.58 -6.83 -3.37
C VAL A 75 -1.97 -7.11 -3.92
N VAL A 76 -2.09 -8.03 -4.87
CA VAL A 76 -3.38 -8.44 -5.43
C VAL A 76 -4.27 -9.00 -4.32
N SER A 77 -3.73 -9.86 -3.46
CA SER A 77 -4.47 -10.40 -2.31
C SER A 77 -4.92 -9.30 -1.36
N TYR A 78 -4.02 -8.36 -1.04
CA TYR A 78 -4.35 -7.22 -0.18
C TYR A 78 -5.50 -6.39 -0.76
N LEU A 79 -5.41 -6.04 -2.03
CA LEU A 79 -6.44 -5.24 -2.69
C LEU A 79 -7.80 -5.95 -2.73
N SER A 80 -7.80 -7.28 -2.84
CA SER A 80 -9.04 -8.05 -2.85
C SER A 80 -9.71 -8.11 -1.48
N LEU A 81 -8.96 -7.92 -0.40
CA LEU A 81 -9.47 -7.96 0.97
C LEU A 81 -9.96 -6.60 1.46
N ILE A 82 -9.54 -5.52 0.82
CA ILE A 82 -10.02 -4.18 1.18
C ILE A 82 -11.17 -3.80 0.25
N HIS A 83 -12.37 -3.75 0.79
CA HIS A 83 -13.54 -3.23 0.09
C HIS A 83 -13.80 -1.83 0.60
N ILE A 84 -13.45 -0.89 -0.22
CA ILE A 84 -13.53 0.53 0.10
C ILE A 84 -14.88 1.09 -0.30
#